data_596fc84b05f74d67bff3e603b4698453
#
_entry.id   596fc84b05f74d67bff3e603b4698453
#
_cell.length_a   1.000
_cell.length_b   1.000
_cell.length_c   1.000
_cell.angle_alpha   90.00
_cell.angle_beta   90.00
_cell.angle_gamma   90.00
#
_symmetry.space_group_name_H-M   'P 1'
#
loop_
_entity.id
_entity.type
_entity.pdbx_description
1 polymer ?
#
loop_
_entity_poly.entity_id
_entity_poly.type
_entity_poly.pdbx_seq_one_letter_code
_entity_poly.pdbx_strand_id
1 'polypeptide(L)'
;MSTETQTDQMAVPTEPAVPPVDAAPPPTAAEPPTAAEPAEPAKTEAPDAEASAPSAEGDRPERQPSDRPQNLPGDRQQNQPGGQQRQQQGGGKGKNRRGRERSDRDKQRQEPRDDRPAIPCTGILDVLPDGFGFLRTNGFTQGDHDVYVSLSQIRRFGLRRGDEIQGQVREPKDNEKYNALLKIDGVNNIDPEIARKRPLFEQLTPLFPEQRLRLETEDHDTAARIMDLLCPIGKGQRGLIVSPPKAGKTTILKKLAHSIAENAPDVDLFVLLVDERPEEVTDMQRSVKGTVVSSTFDQPSENHVQVTELVLDRVKRLVEMGRDVVVLLDSITRMARAFNLNTPASGRILSGGVDSAALYPPKKFFGAARNIEEGGSLTILATALVDTG
;
A
#
# COMPACT_ATOMS: atom_id res chain seq x y z
N MET A 1 -20.33 29.09 -74.93
CA MET A 1 -21.24 28.09 -74.32
C MET A 1 -20.93 28.14 -72.87
N SER A 2 -21.72 28.92 -72.13
CA SER A 2 -21.62 29.15 -70.68
C SER A 2 -22.47 28.13 -69.96
N THR A 3 -21.93 27.51 -68.95
CA THR A 3 -22.70 26.72 -67.95
C THR A 3 -22.46 27.31 -66.58
N GLU A 4 -23.50 27.96 -66.09
CA GLU A 4 -23.63 28.46 -64.74
C GLU A 4 -23.82 27.28 -63.77
N THR A 5 -23.05 27.27 -62.69
CA THR A 5 -23.24 26.34 -61.57
C THR A 5 -23.95 27.11 -60.44
N GLN A 6 -25.17 26.74 -60.20
CA GLN A 6 -26.05 27.18 -59.14
C GLN A 6 -25.56 26.67 -57.79
N THR A 7 -25.24 27.58 -56.87
CA THR A 7 -24.91 27.31 -55.46
C THR A 7 -26.26 27.28 -54.68
N ASP A 8 -26.58 26.13 -54.15
CA ASP A 8 -27.74 25.87 -53.27
C ASP A 8 -27.41 26.34 -51.88
N GLN A 9 -28.11 27.38 -51.41
CA GLN A 9 -28.02 27.90 -50.02
C GLN A 9 -29.02 27.14 -49.17
N MET A 10 -28.53 26.23 -48.33
CA MET A 10 -29.32 25.63 -47.26
C MET A 10 -29.61 26.65 -46.16
N ALA A 11 -30.88 26.91 -45.93
CA ALA A 11 -31.42 27.77 -44.86
C ALA A 11 -31.23 27.14 -43.48
N VAL A 12 -30.67 27.92 -42.55
CA VAL A 12 -30.54 27.63 -41.11
C VAL A 12 -31.92 27.85 -40.44
N PRO A 13 -32.43 26.90 -39.64
CA PRO A 13 -33.69 27.15 -38.92
C PRO A 13 -33.45 28.10 -37.73
N THR A 14 -34.27 29.16 -37.69
CA THR A 14 -34.33 30.13 -36.57
C THR A 14 -35.05 29.50 -35.36
N GLU A 15 -34.36 29.50 -34.23
CA GLU A 15 -34.92 29.14 -32.94
C GLU A 15 -35.96 30.18 -32.45
N PRO A 16 -37.06 29.77 -31.77
CA PRO A 16 -38.05 30.71 -31.28
C PRO A 16 -37.58 31.42 -30.01
N ALA A 17 -37.77 32.75 -29.99
CA ALA A 17 -37.44 33.64 -28.90
C ALA A 17 -38.24 33.30 -27.60
N VAL A 18 -37.54 33.12 -26.50
CA VAL A 18 -38.11 32.99 -25.15
C VAL A 18 -38.47 34.40 -24.61
N PRO A 19 -39.68 34.62 -24.03
CA PRO A 19 -40.05 35.91 -23.47
C PRO A 19 -39.25 36.19 -22.17
N PRO A 20 -39.02 37.48 -21.82
CA PRO A 20 -38.27 37.85 -20.62
C PRO A 20 -39.08 37.55 -19.34
N VAL A 21 -38.42 36.88 -18.40
CA VAL A 21 -38.93 36.60 -17.06
C VAL A 21 -38.68 37.84 -16.20
N ASP A 22 -39.74 38.37 -15.61
CA ASP A 22 -39.72 39.48 -14.68
C ASP A 22 -38.79 39.22 -13.49
N ALA A 23 -37.86 40.14 -13.28
CA ALA A 23 -36.91 40.11 -12.16
C ALA A 23 -37.67 40.53 -10.86
N ALA A 24 -37.70 39.60 -9.92
CA ALA A 24 -38.14 39.89 -8.56
C ALA A 24 -37.09 40.77 -7.84
N PRO A 25 -37.52 41.73 -6.97
CA PRO A 25 -36.57 42.60 -6.27
C PRO A 25 -35.73 41.83 -5.23
N PRO A 26 -34.50 42.28 -4.95
CA PRO A 26 -33.65 41.64 -3.96
C PRO A 26 -34.19 41.75 -2.54
N PRO A 27 -33.98 40.76 -1.68
CA PRO A 27 -34.38 40.82 -0.30
C PRO A 27 -33.59 41.88 0.47
N THR A 28 -34.29 42.70 1.23
CA THR A 28 -33.78 43.74 2.13
C THR A 28 -32.84 43.12 3.15
N ALA A 29 -31.64 43.69 3.28
CA ALA A 29 -30.64 43.33 4.27
C ALA A 29 -31.21 43.47 5.69
N ALA A 30 -31.19 42.37 6.45
CA ALA A 30 -31.48 42.40 7.87
C ALA A 30 -30.27 42.98 8.63
N GLU A 31 -30.52 43.95 9.49
CA GLU A 31 -29.51 44.53 10.40
C GLU A 31 -28.89 43.47 11.32
N PRO A 32 -27.58 43.58 11.66
CA PRO A 32 -26.96 42.68 12.59
C PRO A 32 -27.41 42.96 14.03
N PRO A 33 -27.58 41.91 14.87
CA PRO A 33 -27.93 42.13 16.27
C PRO A 33 -26.76 42.75 17.03
N THR A 34 -27.12 43.77 17.83
CA THR A 34 -26.26 44.52 18.74
C THR A 34 -25.50 43.60 19.70
N ALA A 35 -24.18 43.82 19.79
CA ALA A 35 -23.30 43.15 20.70
C ALA A 35 -23.72 43.30 22.16
N ALA A 36 -23.90 42.18 22.85
CA ALA A 36 -24.06 42.16 24.31
C ALA A 36 -22.68 42.27 24.95
N GLU A 37 -22.59 43.16 25.95
CA GLU A 37 -21.46 43.40 26.82
C GLU A 37 -20.97 42.10 27.51
N PRO A 38 -19.67 41.90 27.71
CA PRO A 38 -19.17 40.75 28.45
C PRO A 38 -19.35 40.94 29.97
N ALA A 39 -20.05 40.01 30.60
CA ALA A 39 -20.18 39.92 32.05
C ALA A 39 -18.82 39.50 32.69
N GLU A 40 -18.45 40.23 33.74
CA GLU A 40 -17.28 39.95 34.58
C GLU A 40 -17.37 38.57 35.25
N PRO A 41 -16.22 37.87 35.45
CA PRO A 41 -16.21 36.59 36.16
C PRO A 41 -16.32 36.80 37.67
N ALA A 42 -17.32 36.19 38.27
CA ALA A 42 -17.49 36.11 39.72
C ALA A 42 -16.33 35.35 40.34
N LYS A 43 -15.68 35.97 41.31
CA LYS A 43 -14.72 35.36 42.24
C LYS A 43 -15.46 34.36 43.13
N THR A 44 -15.07 33.10 43.07
CA THR A 44 -15.43 32.11 44.08
C THR A 44 -14.20 31.86 44.94
N GLU A 45 -14.36 32.20 46.22
CA GLU A 45 -13.39 32.01 47.30
C GLU A 45 -13.16 30.51 47.52
N ALA A 46 -11.87 30.18 47.74
CA ALA A 46 -11.43 28.89 48.24
C ALA A 46 -11.55 28.88 49.79
N PRO A 47 -11.98 27.79 50.42
CA PRO A 47 -11.75 27.63 51.85
C PRO A 47 -10.36 26.99 52.10
N ASP A 48 -9.58 27.68 52.92
CA ASP A 48 -8.41 27.21 53.61
C ASP A 48 -8.76 25.98 54.49
N ALA A 49 -7.92 24.95 54.43
CA ALA A 49 -7.80 23.97 55.53
C ALA A 49 -6.33 23.64 55.71
N GLU A 50 -5.82 24.19 56.76
CA GLU A 50 -4.52 23.90 57.36
C GLU A 50 -4.36 22.44 57.83
N ALA A 51 -3.09 22.09 57.87
CA ALA A 51 -2.41 21.30 58.88
C ALA A 51 -2.53 19.77 58.87
N SER A 52 -1.51 19.11 58.71
CA SER A 52 -0.52 18.60 59.66
C SER A 52 0.10 17.31 59.13
N ALA A 53 1.39 17.35 59.00
CA ALA A 53 2.23 16.15 58.98
C ALA A 53 2.24 15.50 60.38
N PRO A 54 2.43 14.19 60.46
CA PRO A 54 3.47 13.68 61.33
C PRO A 54 4.45 12.74 60.63
N SER A 55 5.68 12.98 60.91
CA SER A 55 6.84 12.12 60.78
C SER A 55 6.62 10.81 61.58
N ALA A 56 6.88 9.69 60.96
CA ALA A 56 7.24 8.46 61.65
C ALA A 56 8.28 7.71 60.83
N GLU A 57 9.49 7.72 61.33
CA GLU A 57 10.52 6.71 61.09
C GLU A 57 9.97 5.32 61.38
N GLY A 58 10.34 4.34 60.59
CA GLY A 58 9.99 2.95 60.82
C GLY A 58 10.56 2.04 59.76
N ASP A 59 11.79 1.64 60.02
CA ASP A 59 12.38 0.32 59.76
C ASP A 59 12.38 -0.27 58.35
N ARG A 60 13.58 -0.26 57.82
CA ARG A 60 14.08 -1.12 56.73
C ARG A 60 14.52 -2.46 57.34
N PRO A 61 14.17 -3.60 56.80
CA PRO A 61 15.07 -4.73 56.84
C PRO A 61 15.71 -4.94 55.45
N GLU A 62 17.02 -4.79 55.47
CA GLU A 62 17.94 -5.36 54.48
C GLU A 62 17.67 -6.85 54.29
N ARG A 63 17.55 -7.29 53.08
CA ARG A 63 17.80 -8.68 52.70
C ARG A 63 18.90 -8.71 51.66
N GLN A 64 20.02 -9.27 52.12
CA GLN A 64 21.21 -9.65 51.36
C GLN A 64 20.92 -10.70 50.28
N PRO A 65 21.81 -10.78 49.27
CA PRO A 65 21.65 -11.67 48.10
C PRO A 65 22.16 -13.08 48.45
N SER A 66 21.40 -14.09 48.09
CA SER A 66 21.83 -15.47 48.13
C SER A 66 22.02 -16.06 46.74
N ASP A 67 23.25 -16.37 46.49
CA ASP A 67 23.80 -17.58 45.85
C ASP A 67 23.38 -17.95 44.44
N ARG A 68 24.31 -17.64 43.55
CA ARG A 68 24.63 -18.40 42.34
C ARG A 68 25.33 -19.70 42.73
N PRO A 69 25.10 -20.81 42.08
CA PRO A 69 26.13 -21.80 41.87
C PRO A 69 26.78 -21.63 40.51
N GLN A 70 28.04 -21.26 40.56
CA GLN A 70 29.01 -21.52 39.49
C GLN A 70 29.27 -23.01 39.44
N ASN A 71 29.28 -23.58 38.23
CA ASN A 71 30.05 -24.80 37.97
C ASN A 71 30.94 -24.57 36.77
N LEU A 72 32.22 -24.53 37.03
CA LEU A 72 33.35 -24.57 36.11
C LEU A 72 33.79 -26.02 35.87
N PRO A 73 34.66 -26.26 34.95
CA PRO A 73 34.73 -27.47 34.12
C PRO A 73 35.74 -28.49 34.66
N GLY A 74 35.46 -29.73 34.38
CA GLY A 74 36.39 -30.87 34.63
C GLY A 74 36.60 -31.70 33.38
N ASP A 75 37.78 -31.55 32.89
CA ASP A 75 38.86 -32.49 32.51
C ASP A 75 38.54 -33.67 31.57
N ARG A 76 39.34 -33.62 30.55
CA ARG A 76 40.01 -34.63 29.73
C ARG A 76 40.02 -36.04 30.33
N GLN A 77 39.62 -37.00 29.47
CA GLN A 77 40.46 -38.20 29.35
C GLN A 77 40.39 -38.78 27.93
N GLN A 78 41.52 -38.80 27.30
CA GLN A 78 41.90 -39.61 26.15
C GLN A 78 41.81 -41.11 26.51
N ASN A 79 41.31 -41.90 25.53
CA ASN A 79 41.81 -43.26 25.39
C ASN A 79 41.56 -43.75 23.95
N GLN A 80 42.63 -43.85 23.20
CA GLN A 80 42.93 -44.87 22.20
C GLN A 80 44.00 -45.78 22.82
N PRO A 81 44.40 -46.93 22.25
CA PRO A 81 43.97 -47.75 21.13
C PRO A 81 43.93 -49.27 21.45
N GLY A 82 43.52 -50.06 20.51
CA GLY A 82 43.73 -51.50 20.61
C GLY A 82 43.02 -52.25 19.50
N GLY A 83 43.64 -52.51 18.51
CA GLY A 83 43.85 -53.39 17.48
C GLY A 83 43.70 -54.84 17.79
N GLN A 84 43.15 -55.62 16.87
CA GLN A 84 43.61 -56.95 16.52
C GLN A 84 42.94 -57.44 15.24
N GLN A 85 43.79 -57.72 14.34
CA GLN A 85 43.64 -58.52 13.12
C GLN A 85 43.06 -59.94 13.44
N ARG A 86 42.24 -60.46 12.56
CA ARG A 86 42.23 -61.86 12.22
C ARG A 86 41.87 -62.11 10.76
N GLN A 87 42.82 -62.64 10.06
CA GLN A 87 42.78 -63.25 8.72
C GLN A 87 41.98 -64.55 8.75
N GLN A 88 41.48 -64.90 7.62
CA GLN A 88 41.60 -66.20 6.83
C GLN A 88 40.23 -66.59 6.29
N GLN A 89 40.11 -66.61 4.99
CA GLN A 89 40.31 -67.64 3.99
C GLN A 89 39.06 -68.46 3.67
N GLY A 90 38.75 -68.50 2.37
CA GLY A 90 38.06 -69.66 1.76
C GLY A 90 37.02 -69.25 0.71
N GLY A 91 37.36 -69.14 -0.50
CA GLY A 91 37.19 -69.99 -1.67
C GLY A 91 35.74 -70.18 -2.15
N GLY A 92 35.47 -69.79 -3.39
CA GLY A 92 34.28 -70.21 -4.09
C GLY A 92 34.02 -69.48 -5.41
N LYS A 93 34.44 -70.02 -6.48
CA LYS A 93 34.20 -69.65 -7.87
C LYS A 93 32.74 -69.71 -8.22
N GLY A 94 32.20 -68.65 -8.82
CA GLY A 94 30.88 -68.65 -9.46
C GLY A 94 30.73 -67.47 -10.45
N LYS A 95 31.09 -67.73 -11.70
CA LYS A 95 30.81 -66.88 -12.85
C LYS A 95 29.30 -66.76 -13.02
N ASN A 96 28.76 -65.51 -13.00
CA ASN A 96 27.65 -65.16 -13.87
C ASN A 96 27.71 -63.68 -14.16
N ARG A 97 28.28 -63.34 -15.32
CA ARG A 97 28.06 -62.11 -16.06
C ARG A 97 26.56 -62.08 -16.45
N ARG A 98 25.79 -61.21 -15.85
CA ARG A 98 24.63 -60.61 -16.49
C ARG A 98 24.69 -59.12 -16.17
N GLY A 99 25.01 -58.37 -17.22
CA GLY A 99 24.94 -56.92 -17.24
C GLY A 99 23.51 -56.50 -16.83
N ARG A 100 23.40 -55.85 -15.72
CA ARG A 100 22.29 -54.98 -15.43
C ARG A 100 22.72 -53.59 -15.85
N GLU A 101 22.43 -53.23 -17.09
CA GLU A 101 22.24 -51.88 -17.49
C GLU A 101 21.21 -51.28 -16.52
N ARG A 102 21.68 -50.57 -15.53
CA ARG A 102 20.86 -49.61 -14.81
C ARG A 102 20.58 -48.49 -15.82
N SER A 103 19.50 -48.66 -16.57
CA SER A 103 18.88 -47.54 -17.22
C SER A 103 18.56 -46.51 -16.12
N ASP A 104 19.27 -45.39 -16.16
CA ASP A 104 18.90 -44.13 -15.54
C ASP A 104 17.56 -43.68 -16.16
N ARG A 105 16.50 -44.33 -15.71
CA ARG A 105 15.17 -43.75 -15.83
C ARG A 105 15.11 -42.67 -14.76
N ASP A 106 15.60 -41.49 -15.10
CA ASP A 106 15.04 -40.26 -14.64
C ASP A 106 13.53 -40.32 -14.89
N LYS A 107 12.85 -40.83 -13.89
CA LYS A 107 11.41 -40.56 -13.78
C LYS A 107 11.28 -39.10 -13.48
N GLN A 108 11.38 -38.27 -14.54
CA GLN A 108 10.59 -37.04 -14.57
C GLN A 108 9.21 -37.47 -14.16
N ARG A 109 8.84 -37.17 -12.93
CA ARG A 109 7.44 -37.11 -12.51
C ARG A 109 6.81 -36.05 -13.41
N GLN A 110 6.31 -36.49 -14.56
CA GLN A 110 5.32 -35.76 -15.30
C GLN A 110 4.14 -35.67 -14.35
N GLU A 111 3.97 -34.47 -13.76
CA GLU A 111 2.70 -34.12 -13.15
C GLU A 111 1.63 -34.42 -14.20
N PRO A 112 0.50 -35.07 -13.82
CA PRO A 112 -0.56 -35.36 -14.77
C PRO A 112 -0.92 -34.04 -15.46
N ARG A 113 -0.81 -34.02 -16.78
CA ARG A 113 -1.25 -32.89 -17.59
C ARG A 113 -2.73 -32.74 -17.31
N ASP A 114 -3.08 -31.63 -16.66
CA ASP A 114 -4.46 -31.24 -16.45
C ASP A 114 -4.95 -30.78 -17.84
N ASP A 115 -5.74 -31.61 -18.53
CA ASP A 115 -6.25 -31.31 -19.88
C ASP A 115 -7.37 -30.25 -19.91
N ARG A 116 -7.60 -29.58 -18.78
CA ARG A 116 -8.55 -28.48 -18.68
C ARG A 116 -8.04 -27.24 -19.42
N PRO A 117 -8.92 -26.48 -20.10
CA PRO A 117 -8.49 -25.26 -20.78
C PRO A 117 -7.88 -24.27 -19.80
N ALA A 118 -6.69 -23.80 -20.12
CA ALA A 118 -6.02 -22.76 -19.34
C ALA A 118 -6.66 -21.40 -19.70
N ILE A 119 -7.05 -20.65 -18.67
CA ILE A 119 -7.70 -19.33 -18.82
C ILE A 119 -6.64 -18.25 -18.50
N PRO A 120 -6.45 -17.24 -19.38
CA PRO A 120 -5.55 -16.13 -19.09
C PRO A 120 -6.07 -15.33 -17.90
N CYS A 121 -5.17 -14.94 -17.00
CA CYS A 121 -5.48 -14.18 -15.81
C CYS A 121 -4.39 -13.16 -15.52
N THR A 122 -4.79 -11.98 -15.04
CA THR A 122 -3.89 -10.96 -14.53
C THR A 122 -4.38 -10.54 -13.14
N GLY A 123 -3.47 -10.37 -12.20
CA GLY A 123 -3.83 -9.95 -10.84
C GLY A 123 -2.62 -9.50 -10.03
N ILE A 124 -2.91 -8.85 -8.91
CA ILE A 124 -1.88 -8.40 -7.96
C ILE A 124 -1.65 -9.49 -6.92
N LEU A 125 -0.41 -9.90 -6.75
CA LEU A 125 -0.03 -10.96 -5.80
C LEU A 125 -0.06 -10.44 -4.36
N ASP A 126 -0.88 -11.08 -3.55
CA ASP A 126 -0.91 -10.91 -2.10
C ASP A 126 -0.36 -12.18 -1.44
N VAL A 127 0.83 -12.08 -0.85
CA VAL A 127 1.52 -13.20 -0.19
C VAL A 127 1.15 -13.23 1.28
N LEU A 128 0.66 -14.36 1.74
CA LEU A 128 0.28 -14.58 3.13
C LEU A 128 1.50 -15.00 4.00
N PRO A 129 1.41 -14.87 5.34
CA PRO A 129 2.49 -15.25 6.25
C PRO A 129 2.97 -16.70 6.09
N ASP A 130 2.08 -17.61 5.70
CA ASP A 130 2.39 -19.03 5.44
C ASP A 130 3.23 -19.24 4.18
N GLY A 131 3.44 -18.18 3.39
CA GLY A 131 4.32 -18.17 2.23
C GLY A 131 3.67 -18.56 0.90
N PHE A 132 2.42 -18.98 0.86
CA PHE A 132 1.60 -19.04 -0.35
C PHE A 132 0.89 -17.71 -0.57
N GLY A 133 0.24 -17.52 -1.71
CA GLY A 133 -0.42 -16.26 -2.00
C GLY A 133 -1.66 -16.41 -2.85
N PHE A 134 -2.34 -15.27 -3.06
CA PHE A 134 -3.46 -15.14 -3.97
C PHE A 134 -3.22 -14.00 -4.95
N LEU A 135 -3.60 -14.19 -6.20
CA LEU A 135 -3.73 -13.09 -7.14
C LEU A 135 -5.08 -12.45 -6.93
N ARG A 136 -5.07 -11.18 -6.54
CA ARG A 136 -6.26 -10.36 -6.46
C ARG A 136 -6.65 -9.94 -7.88
N THR A 137 -7.71 -10.52 -8.40
CA THR A 137 -8.17 -10.26 -9.78
C THR A 137 -9.10 -9.06 -9.87
N ASN A 138 -9.67 -8.66 -8.74
CA ASN A 138 -10.53 -7.49 -8.62
C ASN A 138 -9.80 -6.32 -7.91
N GLY A 139 -8.68 -5.91 -8.47
CA GLY A 139 -7.88 -4.81 -7.94
C GLY A 139 -7.04 -5.19 -6.71
N PHE A 140 -7.29 -4.57 -5.55
CA PHE A 140 -6.49 -4.74 -4.33
C PHE A 140 -7.26 -5.38 -3.18
N THR A 141 -8.52 -5.69 -3.40
CA THR A 141 -9.40 -6.30 -2.39
C THR A 141 -9.53 -7.80 -2.60
N GLN A 142 -9.76 -8.52 -1.51
CA GLN A 142 -10.07 -9.94 -1.58
C GLN A 142 -11.41 -10.18 -2.29
N GLY A 143 -11.45 -11.18 -3.19
CA GLY A 143 -12.63 -11.54 -3.96
C GLY A 143 -12.78 -13.04 -4.15
N ASP A 144 -13.98 -13.47 -4.59
CA ASP A 144 -14.31 -14.88 -4.81
C ASP A 144 -13.55 -15.49 -5.99
N HIS A 145 -13.06 -14.65 -6.91
CA HIS A 145 -12.32 -15.08 -8.10
C HIS A 145 -10.81 -15.02 -7.93
N ASP A 146 -10.33 -14.87 -6.68
CA ASP A 146 -8.90 -14.86 -6.40
C ASP A 146 -8.26 -16.19 -6.79
N VAL A 147 -7.03 -16.12 -7.31
CA VAL A 147 -6.31 -17.26 -7.84
C VAL A 147 -5.21 -17.67 -6.88
N TYR A 148 -5.19 -18.92 -6.47
CA TYR A 148 -4.17 -19.48 -5.60
C TYR A 148 -2.81 -19.57 -6.30
N VAL A 149 -1.76 -19.10 -5.61
CA VAL A 149 -0.36 -19.18 -6.03
C VAL A 149 0.43 -19.99 -5.02
N SER A 150 1.03 -21.07 -5.48
CA SER A 150 1.76 -21.97 -4.59
C SER A 150 3.07 -21.35 -4.09
N LEU A 151 3.49 -21.75 -2.88
CA LEU A 151 4.79 -21.39 -2.30
C LEU A 151 5.97 -21.75 -3.25
N SER A 152 5.87 -22.87 -3.96
CA SER A 152 6.90 -23.31 -4.91
C SER A 152 7.06 -22.36 -6.08
N GLN A 153 5.97 -21.84 -6.62
CA GLN A 153 6.00 -20.81 -7.69
C GLN A 153 6.58 -19.51 -7.18
N ILE A 154 6.13 -19.03 -5.99
CA ILE A 154 6.66 -17.81 -5.38
C ILE A 154 8.17 -17.88 -5.20
N ARG A 155 8.68 -18.98 -4.66
CA ARG A 155 10.13 -19.19 -4.48
C ARG A 155 10.90 -19.35 -5.78
N ARG A 156 10.36 -20.10 -6.74
CA ARG A 156 11.02 -20.38 -8.02
C ARG A 156 11.24 -19.09 -8.81
N PHE A 157 10.23 -18.25 -8.93
CA PHE A 157 10.27 -17.02 -9.71
C PHE A 157 10.66 -15.78 -8.88
N GLY A 158 10.91 -15.94 -7.58
CA GLY A 158 11.28 -14.83 -6.70
C GLY A 158 10.19 -13.76 -6.64
N LEU A 159 8.90 -14.19 -6.65
CA LEU A 159 7.76 -13.29 -6.60
C LEU A 159 7.67 -12.59 -5.25
N ARG A 160 7.18 -11.37 -5.27
CA ARG A 160 7.03 -10.54 -4.08
C ARG A 160 5.60 -10.03 -3.97
N ARG A 161 5.15 -9.78 -2.75
CA ARG A 161 3.86 -9.13 -2.50
C ARG A 161 3.79 -7.81 -3.27
N GLY A 162 2.66 -7.57 -3.96
CA GLY A 162 2.46 -6.41 -4.82
C GLY A 162 2.92 -6.59 -6.27
N ASP A 163 3.50 -7.74 -6.66
CA ASP A 163 3.76 -8.03 -8.06
C ASP A 163 2.46 -8.22 -8.84
N GLU A 164 2.38 -7.65 -10.02
CA GLU A 164 1.34 -7.95 -10.98
C GLU A 164 1.76 -9.14 -11.81
N ILE A 165 0.99 -10.20 -11.75
CA ILE A 165 1.31 -11.45 -12.44
C ILE A 165 0.31 -11.65 -13.57
N GLN A 166 0.86 -11.91 -14.74
CA GLN A 166 0.13 -12.37 -15.92
C GLN A 166 0.43 -13.85 -16.11
N GLY A 167 -0.61 -14.65 -16.29
CA GLY A 167 -0.42 -16.09 -16.42
C GLY A 167 -1.67 -16.84 -16.80
N GLN A 168 -1.58 -18.14 -16.71
CA GLN A 168 -2.65 -19.05 -17.03
C GLN A 168 -3.12 -19.76 -15.77
N VAL A 169 -4.43 -19.82 -15.58
CA VAL A 169 -5.06 -20.45 -14.43
C VAL A 169 -5.91 -21.65 -14.88
N ARG A 170 -6.10 -22.59 -13.98
CA ARG A 170 -7.06 -23.68 -14.13
C ARG A 170 -8.21 -23.51 -13.15
N GLU A 171 -9.34 -24.05 -13.50
CA GLU A 171 -10.48 -24.16 -12.61
C GLU A 171 -10.15 -25.04 -11.39
N PRO A 172 -10.85 -24.84 -10.27
CA PRO A 172 -10.64 -25.63 -9.06
C PRO A 172 -11.02 -27.10 -9.30
N LYS A 173 -10.33 -28.03 -8.64
CA LYS A 173 -10.70 -29.44 -8.57
C LYS A 173 -11.78 -29.63 -7.51
N ASP A 174 -12.42 -30.80 -7.49
CA ASP A 174 -13.55 -31.12 -6.61
C ASP A 174 -13.33 -30.80 -5.13
N ASN A 175 -12.06 -30.76 -4.66
CA ASN A 175 -11.68 -30.46 -3.28
C ASN A 175 -10.98 -29.09 -3.12
N GLU A 176 -10.92 -28.29 -4.16
CA GLU A 176 -10.28 -26.96 -4.15
C GLU A 176 -11.34 -25.86 -4.21
N LYS A 177 -11.16 -24.80 -3.42
CA LYS A 177 -12.08 -23.66 -3.40
C LYS A 177 -11.73 -22.59 -4.46
N TYR A 178 -10.45 -22.46 -4.80
CA TYR A 178 -9.95 -21.37 -5.64
C TYR A 178 -9.34 -21.91 -6.93
N ASN A 179 -9.41 -21.09 -7.99
CA ASN A 179 -8.62 -21.30 -9.19
C ASN A 179 -7.14 -21.38 -8.83
N ALA A 180 -6.34 -22.14 -9.58
CA ALA A 180 -4.91 -22.27 -9.32
C ALA A 180 -4.08 -21.77 -10.51
N LEU A 181 -3.03 -21.00 -10.21
CA LEU A 181 -2.07 -20.53 -11.22
C LEU A 181 -1.25 -21.71 -11.72
N LEU A 182 -1.30 -21.96 -13.04
CA LEU A 182 -0.53 -23.00 -13.72
C LEU A 182 0.82 -22.51 -14.20
N LYS A 183 0.80 -21.40 -14.94
CA LYS A 183 1.95 -20.83 -15.64
C LYS A 183 1.99 -19.33 -15.43
N ILE A 184 3.20 -18.80 -15.28
CA ILE A 184 3.48 -17.38 -15.24
C ILE A 184 4.06 -16.98 -16.59
N ASP A 185 3.38 -16.08 -17.26
CA ASP A 185 3.81 -15.58 -18.56
C ASP A 185 4.55 -14.24 -18.43
N GLY A 186 4.22 -13.43 -17.43
CA GLY A 186 4.87 -12.15 -17.12
C GLY A 186 4.73 -11.74 -15.66
N VAL A 187 5.67 -10.92 -15.20
CA VAL A 187 5.65 -10.27 -13.87
C VAL A 187 5.90 -8.79 -14.07
N ASN A 188 4.95 -7.95 -13.68
CA ASN A 188 5.00 -6.48 -13.87
C ASN A 188 5.29 -6.09 -15.34
N ASN A 189 4.70 -6.79 -16.30
CA ASN A 189 4.87 -6.59 -17.75
C ASN A 189 6.29 -6.89 -18.30
N ILE A 190 7.13 -7.59 -17.53
CA ILE A 190 8.44 -8.06 -18.01
C ILE A 190 8.58 -9.57 -17.83
N ASP A 191 9.62 -10.14 -18.44
CA ASP A 191 9.94 -11.56 -18.29
C ASP A 191 10.18 -11.94 -16.82
N PRO A 192 9.63 -13.06 -16.32
CA PRO A 192 9.78 -13.49 -14.95
C PRO A 192 11.23 -13.68 -14.48
N GLU A 193 12.14 -14.11 -15.39
CA GLU A 193 13.55 -14.29 -15.05
C GLU A 193 14.29 -12.94 -14.90
N ILE A 194 13.86 -11.92 -15.63
CA ILE A 194 14.35 -10.55 -15.48
C ILE A 194 13.81 -9.96 -14.18
N ALA A 195 12.49 -10.11 -13.92
CA ALA A 195 11.84 -9.63 -12.72
C ALA A 195 12.47 -10.20 -11.44
N ARG A 196 12.92 -11.44 -11.48
CA ARG A 196 13.60 -12.11 -10.36
C ARG A 196 14.90 -11.42 -9.94
N LYS A 197 15.63 -10.80 -10.87
CA LYS A 197 16.96 -10.19 -10.63
C LYS A 197 16.88 -8.75 -10.12
N ARG A 198 15.68 -8.16 -10.07
CA ARG A 198 15.53 -6.78 -9.63
C ARG A 198 15.98 -6.57 -8.19
N PRO A 199 16.56 -5.40 -7.83
CA PRO A 199 16.96 -5.09 -6.46
C PRO A 199 15.73 -5.01 -5.54
N LEU A 200 15.95 -5.07 -4.23
CA LEU A 200 14.90 -4.80 -3.24
C LEU A 200 14.77 -3.29 -3.06
N PHE A 201 13.55 -2.80 -2.85
CA PHE A 201 13.28 -1.38 -2.61
C PHE A 201 14.13 -0.80 -1.46
N GLU A 202 14.35 -1.58 -0.42
CA GLU A 202 15.13 -1.22 0.76
C GLU A 202 16.65 -1.13 0.48
N GLN A 203 17.11 -1.71 -0.63
CA GLN A 203 18.52 -1.68 -1.06
C GLN A 203 18.84 -0.55 -2.02
N LEU A 204 17.81 0.13 -2.55
CA LEU A 204 17.97 1.25 -3.47
C LEU A 204 18.47 2.49 -2.71
N THR A 205 19.36 3.27 -3.35
CA THR A 205 19.98 4.45 -2.76
C THR A 205 19.00 5.64 -2.75
N PRO A 206 18.54 6.14 -1.58
CA PRO A 206 17.60 7.24 -1.53
C PRO A 206 18.27 8.59 -1.75
N LEU A 207 17.68 9.41 -2.60
CA LEU A 207 18.08 10.79 -2.86
C LEU A 207 16.99 11.79 -2.46
N PHE A 208 17.38 13.07 -2.38
CA PHE A 208 16.42 14.16 -2.27
C PHE A 208 15.65 14.38 -3.58
N PRO A 209 14.42 14.95 -3.51
CA PRO A 209 13.67 15.32 -4.72
C PRO A 209 14.36 16.43 -5.47
N GLU A 210 14.93 16.14 -6.64
CA GLU A 210 15.62 17.13 -7.49
C GLU A 210 14.79 17.51 -8.71
N GLN A 211 14.05 16.56 -9.27
CA GLN A 211 13.23 16.78 -10.46
C GLN A 211 11.82 17.22 -10.06
N ARG A 212 11.42 18.42 -10.50
CA ARG A 212 10.09 18.97 -10.21
C ARG A 212 9.00 18.26 -11.03
N LEU A 213 7.88 17.99 -10.38
CA LEU A 213 6.60 17.68 -11.03
C LEU A 213 5.86 18.98 -11.29
N ARG A 214 5.73 19.40 -12.54
CA ARG A 214 5.01 20.61 -12.92
C ARG A 214 3.51 20.37 -12.77
N LEU A 215 2.82 21.31 -12.11
CA LEU A 215 1.36 21.23 -11.86
C LEU A 215 0.57 22.20 -12.73
N GLU A 216 1.17 23.30 -13.20
CA GLU A 216 0.49 24.26 -14.07
C GLU A 216 0.16 23.61 -15.43
N THR A 217 -1.11 23.66 -15.81
CA THR A 217 -1.66 23.15 -17.07
C THR A 217 -2.09 24.31 -17.97
N GLU A 218 -2.42 24.03 -19.23
CA GLU A 218 -2.91 25.04 -20.17
C GLU A 218 -4.24 25.67 -19.75
N ASP A 219 -5.06 24.96 -18.98
CA ASP A 219 -6.33 25.44 -18.42
C ASP A 219 -6.17 26.55 -17.38
N HIS A 220 -4.94 26.92 -17.05
CA HIS A 220 -4.61 27.99 -16.09
C HIS A 220 -5.28 27.83 -14.71
N ASP A 221 -5.37 26.59 -14.19
CA ASP A 221 -5.91 26.37 -12.84
C ASP A 221 -5.11 27.16 -11.80
N THR A 222 -5.77 28.14 -11.19
CA THR A 222 -5.16 29.02 -10.20
C THR A 222 -4.60 28.24 -9.01
N ALA A 223 -5.25 27.16 -8.57
CA ALA A 223 -4.78 26.36 -7.44
C ALA A 223 -3.47 25.63 -7.79
N ALA A 224 -3.38 25.01 -8.96
CA ALA A 224 -2.18 24.35 -9.44
C ALA A 224 -1.01 25.33 -9.59
N ARG A 225 -1.27 26.55 -10.12
CA ARG A 225 -0.27 27.61 -10.22
C ARG A 225 0.23 28.09 -8.86
N ILE A 226 -0.68 28.30 -7.89
CA ILE A 226 -0.30 28.68 -6.53
C ILE A 226 0.59 27.61 -5.89
N MET A 227 0.24 26.34 -6.05
CA MET A 227 1.04 25.24 -5.52
C MET A 227 2.41 25.18 -6.17
N ASP A 228 2.50 25.37 -7.47
CA ASP A 228 3.77 25.39 -8.20
C ASP A 228 4.70 26.53 -7.76
N LEU A 229 4.14 27.66 -7.38
CA LEU A 229 4.90 28.84 -6.96
C LEU A 229 5.31 28.78 -5.49
N LEU A 230 4.42 28.32 -4.61
CA LEU A 230 4.63 28.37 -3.15
C LEU A 230 5.08 27.06 -2.53
N CYS A 231 4.65 25.93 -3.12
CA CYS A 231 4.88 24.58 -2.61
C CYS A 231 5.27 23.61 -3.73
N PRO A 232 6.36 23.85 -4.47
CA PRO A 232 6.75 22.99 -5.59
C PRO A 232 6.94 21.54 -5.13
N ILE A 233 6.45 20.61 -5.93
CA ILE A 233 6.51 19.18 -5.66
C ILE A 233 7.57 18.55 -6.57
N GLY A 234 8.46 17.76 -5.97
CA GLY A 234 9.48 17.01 -6.70
C GLY A 234 9.19 15.50 -6.71
N LYS A 235 9.77 14.79 -7.69
CA LYS A 235 9.76 13.33 -7.72
C LYS A 235 10.46 12.77 -6.48
N GLY A 236 9.79 11.92 -5.71
CA GLY A 236 10.28 11.46 -4.41
C GLY A 236 9.83 12.30 -3.21
N GLN A 237 9.04 13.35 -3.42
CA GLN A 237 8.55 14.24 -2.37
C GLN A 237 7.58 13.54 -1.40
N ARG A 238 7.68 13.92 -0.12
CA ARG A 238 6.67 13.67 0.90
C ARG A 238 5.93 14.97 1.17
N GLY A 239 4.62 15.04 0.88
CA GLY A 239 3.82 16.24 1.07
C GLY A 239 2.56 15.96 1.88
N LEU A 240 2.22 16.86 2.81
CA LEU A 240 0.96 16.83 3.56
C LEU A 240 0.09 18.01 3.16
N ILE A 241 -1.18 17.74 2.84
CA ILE A 241 -2.23 18.72 2.62
C ILE A 241 -3.08 18.74 3.88
N VAL A 242 -2.73 19.64 4.78
CA VAL A 242 -3.35 19.74 6.11
C VAL A 242 -4.49 20.74 6.07
N SER A 243 -5.68 20.31 6.49
CA SER A 243 -6.84 21.21 6.53
C SER A 243 -7.93 20.71 7.49
N PRO A 244 -8.81 21.59 7.98
CA PRO A 244 -10.01 21.17 8.70
C PRO A 244 -10.99 20.42 7.77
N PRO A 245 -11.99 19.73 8.30
CA PRO A 245 -13.06 19.12 7.51
C PRO A 245 -13.76 20.14 6.59
N LYS A 246 -14.22 19.67 5.40
CA LYS A 246 -14.95 20.48 4.40
C LYS A 246 -14.16 21.65 3.77
N ALA A 247 -12.87 21.70 3.89
CA ALA A 247 -12.00 22.75 3.31
C ALA A 247 -11.57 22.50 1.86
N GLY A 248 -12.16 21.53 1.14
CA GLY A 248 -11.87 21.28 -0.28
C GLY A 248 -10.65 20.39 -0.57
N LYS A 249 -10.22 19.54 0.37
CA LYS A 249 -9.08 18.63 0.19
C LYS A 249 -9.21 17.74 -1.05
N THR A 250 -10.36 17.09 -1.21
CA THR A 250 -10.66 16.21 -2.33
C THR A 250 -10.59 16.97 -3.67
N THR A 251 -11.03 18.24 -3.69
CA THR A 251 -10.92 19.12 -4.87
C THR A 251 -9.46 19.38 -5.23
N ILE A 252 -8.61 19.67 -4.24
CA ILE A 252 -7.16 19.86 -4.46
C ILE A 252 -6.52 18.58 -4.98
N LEU A 253 -6.85 17.41 -4.41
CA LEU A 253 -6.32 16.13 -4.88
C LEU A 253 -6.71 15.84 -6.33
N LYS A 254 -7.96 16.12 -6.74
CA LYS A 254 -8.38 15.97 -8.13
C LYS A 254 -7.60 16.87 -9.08
N LYS A 255 -7.40 18.13 -8.69
CA LYS A 255 -6.59 19.08 -9.48
C LYS A 255 -5.15 18.60 -9.62
N LEU A 256 -4.54 18.13 -8.54
CA LEU A 256 -3.21 17.52 -8.56
C LEU A 256 -3.16 16.30 -9.48
N ALA A 257 -4.14 15.39 -9.35
CA ALA A 257 -4.22 14.21 -10.18
C ALA A 257 -4.32 14.56 -11.67
N HIS A 258 -5.14 15.54 -12.01
CA HIS A 258 -5.31 16.03 -13.39
C HIS A 258 -4.00 16.64 -13.91
N SER A 259 -3.40 17.54 -13.15
CA SER A 259 -2.14 18.20 -13.54
C SER A 259 -0.99 17.22 -13.73
N ILE A 260 -0.87 16.22 -12.86
CA ILE A 260 0.17 15.19 -12.97
C ILE A 260 -0.07 14.29 -14.20
N ALA A 261 -1.32 13.88 -14.42
CA ALA A 261 -1.66 13.03 -15.56
C ALA A 261 -1.48 13.73 -16.92
N GLU A 262 -1.59 15.06 -16.95
CA GLU A 262 -1.39 15.88 -18.16
C GLU A 262 0.10 16.17 -18.39
N ASN A 263 0.81 16.65 -17.37
CA ASN A 263 2.18 17.12 -17.50
C ASN A 263 3.24 16.01 -17.40
N ALA A 264 2.89 14.86 -16.80
CA ALA A 264 3.81 13.75 -16.60
C ALA A 264 3.14 12.40 -16.92
N PRO A 265 2.81 12.13 -18.20
CA PRO A 265 2.08 10.92 -18.60
C PRO A 265 2.87 9.62 -18.35
N ASP A 266 4.19 9.70 -18.19
CA ASP A 266 5.06 8.55 -17.91
C ASP A 266 5.05 8.15 -16.44
N VAL A 267 4.42 8.92 -15.56
CA VAL A 267 4.32 8.67 -14.13
C VAL A 267 3.13 7.77 -13.84
N ASP A 268 3.36 6.72 -13.05
CA ASP A 268 2.27 5.89 -12.54
C ASP A 268 1.52 6.62 -11.42
N LEU A 269 0.33 7.08 -11.71
CA LEU A 269 -0.52 7.77 -10.75
C LEU A 269 -1.45 6.80 -10.02
N PHE A 270 -1.32 6.73 -8.69
CA PHE A 270 -2.22 6.02 -7.79
C PHE A 270 -3.00 7.01 -6.92
N VAL A 271 -4.29 6.78 -6.79
CA VAL A 271 -5.13 7.48 -5.81
C VAL A 271 -5.65 6.44 -4.82
N LEU A 272 -5.24 6.56 -3.57
CA LEU A 272 -5.65 5.66 -2.49
C LEU A 272 -6.65 6.36 -1.58
N LEU A 273 -7.89 5.84 -1.56
CA LEU A 273 -8.99 6.33 -0.75
C LEU A 273 -9.26 5.34 0.38
N VAL A 274 -9.05 5.77 1.62
CA VAL A 274 -9.20 4.93 2.81
C VAL A 274 -10.32 5.46 3.69
N ASP A 275 -11.32 4.61 3.95
CA ASP A 275 -12.49 4.95 4.78
C ASP A 275 -13.26 6.17 4.21
N GLU A 276 -13.29 6.31 2.87
CA GLU A 276 -14.03 7.36 2.18
C GLU A 276 -15.40 6.86 1.70
N ARG A 277 -16.27 7.80 1.33
CA ARG A 277 -17.65 7.51 0.92
C ARG A 277 -17.70 6.93 -0.48
N PRO A 278 -18.59 5.95 -0.80
CA PRO A 278 -18.73 5.37 -2.13
C PRO A 278 -18.96 6.39 -3.24
N GLU A 279 -19.74 7.46 -2.96
CA GLU A 279 -19.97 8.52 -3.93
C GLU A 279 -18.71 9.33 -4.26
N GLU A 280 -17.82 9.57 -3.27
CA GLU A 280 -16.53 10.24 -3.47
C GLU A 280 -15.57 9.37 -4.25
N VAL A 281 -15.60 8.05 -4.01
CA VAL A 281 -14.83 7.05 -4.78
C VAL A 281 -15.25 7.07 -6.25
N THR A 282 -16.56 7.00 -6.52
CA THR A 282 -17.10 7.00 -7.89
C THR A 282 -16.73 8.29 -8.62
N ASP A 283 -16.82 9.43 -7.95
CA ASP A 283 -16.47 10.72 -8.50
C ASP A 283 -14.96 10.81 -8.82
N MET A 284 -14.09 10.28 -7.94
CA MET A 284 -12.65 10.20 -8.19
C MET A 284 -12.32 9.29 -9.38
N GLN A 285 -12.94 8.11 -9.46
CA GLN A 285 -12.75 7.16 -10.56
C GLN A 285 -13.14 7.73 -11.93
N ARG A 286 -14.15 8.61 -11.96
CA ARG A 286 -14.63 9.24 -13.20
C ARG A 286 -13.78 10.44 -13.62
N SER A 287 -13.16 11.12 -12.66
CA SER A 287 -12.44 12.39 -12.90
C SER A 287 -10.93 12.23 -13.03
N VAL A 288 -10.33 11.13 -12.60
CA VAL A 288 -8.88 10.95 -12.56
C VAL A 288 -8.41 9.91 -13.59
N LYS A 289 -7.41 10.28 -14.39
CA LYS A 289 -6.69 9.35 -15.25
C LYS A 289 -5.54 8.71 -14.46
N GLY A 290 -5.82 7.59 -13.81
CA GLY A 290 -4.85 6.87 -12.96
C GLY A 290 -5.49 5.66 -12.30
N THR A 291 -4.73 4.94 -11.50
CA THR A 291 -5.21 3.78 -10.74
C THR A 291 -5.87 4.26 -9.45
N VAL A 292 -7.21 4.23 -9.38
CA VAL A 292 -7.95 4.57 -8.17
C VAL A 292 -8.19 3.29 -7.37
N VAL A 293 -7.63 3.24 -6.16
CA VAL A 293 -7.81 2.15 -5.20
C VAL A 293 -8.58 2.68 -4.01
N SER A 294 -9.59 1.96 -3.59
CA SER A 294 -10.45 2.40 -2.48
C SER A 294 -10.80 1.25 -1.54
N SER A 295 -10.98 1.63 -0.28
CA SER A 295 -11.66 0.83 0.72
C SER A 295 -12.64 1.74 1.43
N THR A 296 -13.94 1.58 1.13
CA THR A 296 -15.01 2.47 1.54
C THR A 296 -15.40 2.26 3.01
N PHE A 297 -16.05 3.25 3.63
CA PHE A 297 -16.33 3.28 5.07
C PHE A 297 -17.23 2.12 5.55
N ASP A 298 -17.97 1.47 4.65
CA ASP A 298 -18.80 0.29 4.92
C ASP A 298 -17.97 -1.00 5.10
N GLN A 299 -16.68 -0.96 4.75
CA GLN A 299 -15.78 -2.11 4.92
C GLN A 299 -15.20 -2.16 6.34
N PRO A 300 -14.89 -3.36 6.87
CA PRO A 300 -14.19 -3.50 8.14
C PRO A 300 -12.77 -2.90 8.08
N SER A 301 -12.27 -2.49 9.23
CA SER A 301 -10.96 -1.85 9.36
C SER A 301 -9.78 -2.70 8.87
N GLU A 302 -9.90 -4.02 8.96
CA GLU A 302 -8.93 -4.98 8.44
C GLU A 302 -8.73 -4.82 6.92
N ASN A 303 -9.81 -4.59 6.17
CA ASN A 303 -9.75 -4.37 4.73
C ASN A 303 -9.02 -3.07 4.40
N HIS A 304 -9.22 -2.00 5.18
CA HIS A 304 -8.48 -0.75 4.99
C HIS A 304 -6.97 -0.96 5.15
N VAL A 305 -6.57 -1.73 6.16
CA VAL A 305 -5.17 -2.07 6.42
C VAL A 305 -4.60 -2.91 5.28
N GLN A 306 -5.27 -4.00 4.90
CA GLN A 306 -4.81 -4.91 3.84
C GLN A 306 -4.63 -4.18 2.50
N VAL A 307 -5.62 -3.39 2.08
CA VAL A 307 -5.55 -2.60 0.84
C VAL A 307 -4.39 -1.61 0.90
N THR A 308 -4.23 -0.89 2.01
CA THR A 308 -3.16 0.09 2.19
C THR A 308 -1.77 -0.55 2.08
N GLU A 309 -1.56 -1.68 2.74
CA GLU A 309 -0.29 -2.41 2.70
C GLU A 309 -0.01 -2.97 1.30
N LEU A 310 -1.02 -3.55 0.64
CA LEU A 310 -0.85 -4.13 -0.69
C LEU A 310 -0.55 -3.03 -1.74
N VAL A 311 -1.17 -1.85 -1.62
CA VAL A 311 -0.84 -0.70 -2.47
C VAL A 311 0.60 -0.24 -2.24
N LEU A 312 1.04 -0.13 -0.98
CA LEU A 312 2.43 0.23 -0.68
C LEU A 312 3.41 -0.77 -1.29
N ASP A 313 3.12 -2.06 -1.17
CA ASP A 313 3.96 -3.09 -1.77
C ASP A 313 3.94 -2.99 -3.30
N ARG A 314 2.78 -2.75 -3.92
CA ARG A 314 2.65 -2.55 -5.37
C ARG A 314 3.52 -1.39 -5.88
N VAL A 315 3.39 -0.22 -5.27
CA VAL A 315 4.15 0.95 -5.71
C VAL A 315 5.66 0.77 -5.53
N LYS A 316 6.09 0.06 -4.48
CA LYS A 316 7.50 -0.33 -4.31
C LYS A 316 7.98 -1.25 -5.45
N ARG A 317 7.15 -2.21 -5.91
CA ARG A 317 7.50 -3.08 -7.04
C ARG A 317 7.71 -2.30 -8.33
N LEU A 318 6.92 -1.26 -8.57
CA LEU A 318 7.09 -0.38 -9.73
C LEU A 318 8.39 0.43 -9.65
N VAL A 319 8.70 0.99 -8.48
CA VAL A 319 9.96 1.73 -8.27
C VAL A 319 11.20 0.83 -8.40
N GLU A 320 11.15 -0.44 -7.94
CA GLU A 320 12.22 -1.43 -8.16
C GLU A 320 12.51 -1.68 -9.65
N MET A 321 11.61 -1.30 -10.53
CA MET A 321 11.75 -1.39 -11.99
C MET A 321 12.15 -0.06 -12.63
N GLY A 322 12.53 0.93 -11.82
CA GLY A 322 12.95 2.25 -12.31
C GLY A 322 11.80 3.17 -12.72
N ARG A 323 10.55 2.88 -12.31
CA ARG A 323 9.40 3.71 -12.64
C ARG A 323 9.19 4.83 -11.63
N ASP A 324 8.70 5.96 -12.11
CA ASP A 324 8.25 7.07 -11.28
C ASP A 324 6.80 6.85 -10.87
N VAL A 325 6.53 6.89 -9.57
CA VAL A 325 5.20 6.64 -9.01
C VAL A 325 4.77 7.81 -8.14
N VAL A 326 3.55 8.26 -8.32
CA VAL A 326 2.89 9.24 -7.44
C VAL A 326 1.69 8.60 -6.77
N VAL A 327 1.62 8.70 -5.44
CA VAL A 327 0.49 8.27 -4.63
C VAL A 327 -0.19 9.48 -4.02
N LEU A 328 -1.45 9.69 -4.35
CA LEU A 328 -2.34 10.64 -3.71
C LEU A 328 -3.19 9.89 -2.69
N LEU A 329 -3.04 10.21 -1.40
CA LEU A 329 -3.71 9.51 -0.30
C LEU A 329 -4.78 10.39 0.34
N ASP A 330 -6.03 9.97 0.32
CA ASP A 330 -7.14 10.55 1.09
C ASP A 330 -7.73 9.50 2.05
N SER A 331 -7.48 9.53 3.34
CA SER A 331 -6.59 10.43 4.07
C SER A 331 -5.67 9.64 5.02
N ILE A 332 -4.50 10.20 5.33
CA ILE A 332 -3.57 9.58 6.31
C ILE A 332 -4.18 9.52 7.71
N THR A 333 -5.07 10.46 8.06
CA THR A 333 -5.80 10.47 9.34
C THR A 333 -6.70 9.26 9.47
N ARG A 334 -7.49 8.95 8.44
CA ARG A 334 -8.38 7.78 8.44
C ARG A 334 -7.60 6.47 8.36
N MET A 335 -6.53 6.45 7.57
CA MET A 335 -5.61 5.32 7.55
C MET A 335 -5.04 5.04 8.96
N ALA A 336 -4.58 6.06 9.68
CA ALA A 336 -4.07 5.91 11.04
C ALA A 336 -5.14 5.39 12.01
N ARG A 337 -6.39 5.81 11.85
CA ARG A 337 -7.53 5.30 12.64
C ARG A 337 -7.77 3.81 12.38
N ALA A 338 -7.73 3.37 11.12
CA ALA A 338 -7.90 1.96 10.76
C ALA A 338 -6.78 1.10 11.39
N PHE A 339 -5.53 1.54 11.32
CA PHE A 339 -4.42 0.87 12.00
C PHE A 339 -4.58 0.85 13.52
N ASN A 340 -5.11 1.92 14.12
CA ASN A 340 -5.35 1.97 15.57
C ASN A 340 -6.41 0.95 16.03
N LEU A 341 -7.42 0.70 15.22
CA LEU A 341 -8.43 -0.32 15.51
C LEU A 341 -7.90 -1.75 15.40
N ASN A 342 -6.92 -1.98 14.49
CA ASN A 342 -6.38 -3.30 14.20
C ASN A 342 -5.12 -3.66 14.98
N THR A 343 -4.43 -2.66 15.54
CA THR A 343 -3.18 -2.92 16.29
C THR A 343 -3.50 -3.37 17.70
N PRO A 344 -2.92 -4.47 18.19
CA PRO A 344 -3.04 -4.85 19.59
C PRO A 344 -2.59 -3.73 20.51
N ALA A 345 -3.33 -3.47 21.59
CA ALA A 345 -3.02 -2.40 22.53
C ALA A 345 -1.64 -2.57 23.15
N SER A 346 -0.75 -1.59 22.97
CA SER A 346 0.60 -1.58 23.56
C SER A 346 0.61 -1.07 25.00
N GLY A 347 -0.52 -0.52 25.47
CA GLY A 347 -0.66 0.14 26.78
C GLY A 347 -0.09 1.57 26.83
N ARG A 348 0.43 2.09 25.73
CA ARG A 348 0.95 3.47 25.62
C ARG A 348 0.04 4.30 24.74
N ILE A 349 -0.96 4.90 25.36
CA ILE A 349 -1.95 5.73 24.68
C ILE A 349 -1.44 7.17 24.61
N LEU A 350 -1.44 7.73 23.40
CA LEU A 350 -1.14 9.13 23.13
C LEU A 350 -2.43 9.99 23.24
N SER A 351 -2.28 11.31 23.12
CA SER A 351 -3.43 12.22 23.04
C SER A 351 -4.37 11.81 21.89
N GLY A 352 -5.70 11.95 22.09
CA GLY A 352 -6.69 11.54 21.10
C GLY A 352 -6.97 10.02 21.05
N GLY A 353 -6.55 9.24 22.07
CA GLY A 353 -6.86 7.80 22.15
C GLY A 353 -6.12 6.91 21.16
N VAL A 354 -4.99 7.38 20.60
CA VAL A 354 -4.19 6.66 19.62
C VAL A 354 -3.11 5.85 20.33
N ASP A 355 -3.04 4.54 20.07
CA ASP A 355 -1.93 3.72 20.54
C ASP A 355 -0.63 4.08 19.82
N SER A 356 0.48 4.17 20.57
CA SER A 356 1.78 4.55 20.01
C SER A 356 2.28 3.58 18.93
N ALA A 357 1.95 2.29 19.02
CA ALA A 357 2.30 1.27 18.03
C ALA A 357 1.52 1.45 16.72
N ALA A 358 0.30 1.94 16.80
CA ALA A 358 -0.58 2.13 15.64
C ALA A 358 -0.10 3.23 14.66
N LEU A 359 0.75 4.15 15.13
CA LEU A 359 1.33 5.19 14.26
C LEU A 359 2.50 4.71 13.40
N TYR A 360 3.10 3.57 13.73
CA TYR A 360 4.26 3.07 13.00
C TYR A 360 3.94 2.72 11.53
N PRO A 361 2.89 1.95 11.20
CA PRO A 361 2.57 1.63 9.81
C PRO A 361 2.25 2.85 8.94
N PRO A 362 1.41 3.83 9.34
CA PRO A 362 1.20 5.07 8.59
C PRO A 362 2.49 5.87 8.38
N LYS A 363 3.34 5.95 9.40
CA LYS A 363 4.65 6.58 9.29
C LYS A 363 5.55 5.85 8.30
N LYS A 364 5.56 4.51 8.31
CA LYS A 364 6.29 3.67 7.35
C LYS A 364 5.79 3.88 5.93
N PHE A 365 4.46 3.94 5.74
CA PHE A 365 3.85 4.23 4.45
C PHE A 365 4.33 5.58 3.90
N PHE A 366 4.12 6.65 4.64
CA PHE A 366 4.50 8.00 4.25
C PHE A 366 6.01 8.18 4.10
N GLY A 367 6.78 7.52 4.96
CA GLY A 367 8.25 7.53 4.95
C GLY A 367 8.87 6.73 3.81
N ALA A 368 8.10 5.94 3.06
CA ALA A 368 8.59 5.21 1.89
C ALA A 368 8.91 6.14 0.71
N ALA A 369 8.29 7.33 0.65
CA ALA A 369 8.54 8.30 -0.41
C ALA A 369 10.00 8.71 -0.46
N ARG A 370 10.62 8.59 -1.64
CA ARG A 370 12.02 8.95 -1.93
C ARG A 370 12.28 8.99 -3.42
N ASN A 371 13.26 9.78 -3.84
CA ASN A 371 13.88 9.68 -5.14
C ASN A 371 15.00 8.61 -5.06
N ILE A 372 15.31 7.94 -6.17
CA ILE A 372 16.25 6.80 -6.22
C ILE A 372 17.37 7.08 -7.21
N GLU A 373 18.62 6.84 -6.79
CA GLU A 373 19.81 7.07 -7.63
C GLU A 373 19.83 6.16 -8.86
N GLU A 374 19.43 4.91 -8.68
CA GLU A 374 19.40 3.90 -9.74
C GLU A 374 18.25 4.10 -10.74
N GLY A 375 17.41 5.10 -10.51
CA GLY A 375 16.24 5.44 -11.32
C GLY A 375 14.92 5.11 -10.65
N GLY A 376 13.88 5.84 -11.05
CA GLY A 376 12.57 5.78 -10.45
C GLY A 376 12.42 6.61 -9.18
N SER A 377 11.18 6.86 -8.81
CA SER A 377 10.85 7.62 -7.59
C SER A 377 9.51 7.22 -7.02
N LEU A 378 9.33 7.42 -5.72
CA LEU A 378 8.04 7.31 -5.04
C LEU A 378 7.70 8.65 -4.40
N THR A 379 6.71 9.33 -4.94
CA THR A 379 6.14 10.57 -4.39
C THR A 379 4.85 10.26 -3.66
N ILE A 380 4.68 10.74 -2.42
CA ILE A 380 3.45 10.54 -1.65
C ILE A 380 2.93 11.89 -1.18
N LEU A 381 1.72 12.25 -1.64
CA LEU A 381 0.98 13.43 -1.21
C LEU A 381 -0.27 12.95 -0.45
N ALA A 382 -0.32 13.24 0.84
CA ALA A 382 -1.39 12.76 1.69
C ALA A 382 -2.21 13.92 2.26
N THR A 383 -3.54 13.76 2.30
CA THR A 383 -4.38 14.68 3.06
C THR A 383 -4.36 14.31 4.55
N ALA A 384 -4.34 15.32 5.40
CA ALA A 384 -4.45 15.17 6.84
C ALA A 384 -5.59 16.06 7.36
N LEU A 385 -6.40 15.51 8.26
CA LEU A 385 -7.47 16.22 8.93
C LEU A 385 -6.97 16.75 10.26
N VAL A 386 -7.20 18.03 10.52
CA VAL A 386 -7.02 18.68 11.83
C VAL A 386 -8.37 19.06 12.41
N ASP A 387 -8.42 19.41 13.69
CA ASP A 387 -9.64 19.80 14.41
C ASP A 387 -10.73 18.72 14.41
N THR A 388 -10.30 17.46 14.56
CA THR A 388 -11.22 16.30 14.58
C THR A 388 -11.37 15.64 15.94
N GLY A 389 -10.78 16.22 16.99
CA GLY A 389 -10.79 15.71 18.38
C GLY A 389 -9.64 14.80 18.69
#